data_7ca19b1b248eb54f0bf51d0e621ec7d0
#
_entry.id   7ca19b1b248eb54f0bf51d0e621ec7d0
#
_cell.length_a   1.000
_cell.length_b   1.000
_cell.length_c   1.000
_cell.angle_alpha   90.00
_cell.angle_beta   90.00
_cell.angle_gamma   90.00
#
_symmetry.space_group_name_H-M   'P 1'
#
loop_
_entity.id
_entity.type
_entity.pdbx_description
1 polymer ?
#
loop_
_entity_poly.entity_id
_entity_poly.type
_entity_poly.pdbx_seq_one_letter_code
_entity_poly.pdbx_strand_id
1 'polypeptide(L)'
;MKAPPRGEVWLVDLGIAAKVRPCLVLSVPAEDQDRSLVCLVPHTTSTRGSRFEIRTQVRFLQPGAFDAQSIVTVPTARLVRRMGVLAAIQLEDVEKAVLAWLGINRGDA
;
A
#
# COMPACT_ATOMS: atom_id res chain seq x y z
N MET A 1 -13.70 -9.15 10.16
CA MET A 1 -12.92 -9.39 8.92
C MET A 1 -11.52 -9.81 9.27
N LYS A 2 -11.05 -10.82 8.61
CA LYS A 2 -9.69 -11.29 8.80
C LYS A 2 -8.71 -10.30 8.16
N ALA A 3 -7.60 -10.00 8.86
CA ALA A 3 -6.60 -9.07 8.34
C ALA A 3 -5.97 -9.62 7.06
N PRO A 4 -5.75 -8.77 6.05
CA PRO A 4 -5.18 -9.21 4.78
C PRO A 4 -3.68 -9.44 4.90
N PRO A 5 -3.10 -10.38 4.14
CA PRO A 5 -1.66 -10.56 4.10
C PRO A 5 -0.96 -9.43 3.34
N ARG A 6 0.31 -9.22 3.68
CA ARG A 6 1.18 -8.27 2.98
C ARG A 6 1.25 -8.61 1.49
N GLY A 7 1.31 -7.58 0.68
CA GLY A 7 1.45 -7.72 -0.77
C GLY A 7 0.14 -7.77 -1.53
N GLU A 8 -0.97 -7.98 -0.86
CA GLU A 8 -2.27 -7.89 -1.51
C GLU A 8 -2.62 -6.43 -1.81
N VAL A 9 -3.34 -6.22 -2.89
CA VAL A 9 -3.88 -4.92 -3.26
C VAL A 9 -5.38 -4.97 -3.08
N TRP A 10 -5.91 -4.05 -2.32
CA TRP A 10 -7.33 -3.94 -2.01
C TRP A 10 -7.87 -2.59 -2.43
N LEU A 11 -9.13 -2.57 -2.82
CA LEU A 11 -9.86 -1.33 -2.94
C LEU A 11 -10.23 -0.89 -1.51
N VAL A 12 -9.89 0.35 -1.16
CA VAL A 12 -10.01 0.84 0.22
C VAL A 12 -10.71 2.18 0.25
N ASP A 13 -11.61 2.34 1.20
CA ASP A 13 -12.28 3.62 1.46
C ASP A 13 -11.39 4.45 2.38
N LEU A 14 -10.71 5.43 1.81
CA LEU A 14 -9.77 6.30 2.54
C LEU A 14 -10.46 7.55 3.13
N GLY A 15 -11.78 7.66 2.99
CA GLY A 15 -12.52 8.78 3.50
C GLY A 15 -12.93 9.77 2.41
N ILE A 16 -13.63 10.83 2.81
CA ILE A 16 -14.32 11.73 1.88
C ILE A 16 -13.37 12.37 0.88
N ALA A 17 -12.29 12.98 1.35
CA ALA A 17 -11.35 13.71 0.48
C ALA A 17 -10.47 12.78 -0.34
N ALA A 18 -10.05 11.65 0.23
CA ALA A 18 -9.16 10.70 -0.43
C ALA A 18 -9.90 9.65 -1.23
N LYS A 19 -11.21 9.53 -1.04
CA LYS A 19 -12.09 8.63 -1.80
C LYS A 19 -11.70 7.16 -1.67
N VAL A 20 -12.20 6.34 -2.60
CA VAL A 20 -11.92 4.90 -2.67
C VAL A 20 -10.79 4.70 -3.68
N ARG A 21 -9.73 4.00 -3.25
CA ARG A 21 -8.54 3.79 -4.07
C ARG A 21 -7.98 2.39 -3.90
N PRO A 22 -7.30 1.87 -4.94
CA PRO A 22 -6.46 0.69 -4.74
C PRO A 22 -5.32 1.02 -3.81
N CYS A 23 -5.04 0.13 -2.86
CA CYS A 23 -3.95 0.30 -1.90
C CYS A 23 -3.22 -1.02 -1.69
N LEU A 24 -1.91 -0.93 -1.57
CA LEU A 24 -1.07 -2.08 -1.28
C LEU A 24 -0.98 -2.28 0.24
N VAL A 25 -1.19 -3.51 0.69
CA VAL A 25 -1.07 -3.87 2.10
C VAL A 25 0.42 -4.05 2.44
N LEU A 26 0.91 -3.23 3.34
CA LEU A 26 2.30 -3.29 3.84
C LEU A 26 2.42 -3.99 5.17
N SER A 27 1.44 -3.83 6.05
CA SER A 27 1.52 -4.36 7.40
C SER A 27 1.35 -5.87 7.43
N VAL A 28 1.95 -6.49 8.44
CA VAL A 28 1.63 -7.87 8.77
C VAL A 28 0.19 -7.95 9.25
N PRO A 29 -0.48 -9.11 9.09
CA PRO A 29 -1.85 -9.25 9.58
C PRO A 29 -1.91 -9.04 11.09
N ALA A 30 -2.89 -8.25 11.54
CA ALA A 30 -3.13 -8.03 12.95
C ALA A 30 -3.67 -9.31 13.60
N GLU A 31 -3.20 -9.60 14.81
CA GLU A 31 -3.67 -10.71 15.63
C GLU A 31 -4.69 -10.21 16.66
N ASP A 32 -5.25 -11.13 17.45
CA ASP A 32 -6.35 -10.80 18.34
C ASP A 32 -6.04 -9.69 19.34
N GLN A 33 -4.77 -9.60 19.77
CA GLN A 33 -4.37 -8.60 20.75
C GLN A 33 -3.98 -7.27 20.10
N ASP A 34 -3.81 -7.26 18.81
CA ASP A 34 -3.43 -6.05 18.07
C ASP A 34 -4.66 -5.21 17.76
N ARG A 35 -4.43 -3.95 17.48
CA ARG A 35 -5.50 -3.11 16.94
C ARG A 35 -5.88 -3.61 15.55
N SER A 36 -7.15 -3.55 15.20
CA SER A 36 -7.66 -3.97 13.88
C SER A 36 -7.36 -2.89 12.84
N LEU A 37 -6.08 -2.71 12.56
CA LEU A 37 -5.59 -1.69 11.63
C LEU A 37 -4.78 -2.35 10.52
N VAL A 38 -4.70 -1.64 9.39
CA VAL A 38 -3.89 -2.06 8.24
C VAL A 38 -3.11 -0.85 7.72
N CYS A 39 -1.82 -1.04 7.44
CA CYS A 39 -0.98 0.01 6.87
C CYS A 39 -0.92 -0.19 5.36
N LEU A 40 -1.16 0.89 4.62
CA LEU A 40 -1.39 0.84 3.18
C LEU A 40 -0.55 1.87 2.45
N VAL A 41 -0.20 1.52 1.19
CA VAL A 41 0.37 2.48 0.23
C VAL A 41 -0.66 2.67 -0.88
N PRO A 42 -1.24 3.87 -1.03
CA PRO A 42 -2.22 4.12 -2.08
C PRO A 42 -1.60 4.13 -3.47
N HIS A 43 -2.39 3.69 -4.44
CA HIS A 43 -2.08 3.80 -5.87
C HIS A 43 -2.72 5.06 -6.42
N THR A 44 -2.00 5.78 -7.27
CA THR A 44 -2.51 6.98 -7.94
C THR A 44 -2.31 6.88 -9.44
N THR A 45 -3.29 7.38 -10.20
CA THR A 45 -3.13 7.56 -11.65
C THR A 45 -2.62 8.95 -11.97
N SER A 46 -2.56 9.84 -10.98
CA SER A 46 -2.13 11.23 -11.12
C SER A 46 -0.70 11.37 -10.60
N THR A 47 0.26 10.92 -11.40
CA THR A 47 1.67 10.86 -10.98
C THR A 47 2.38 12.20 -11.16
N ARG A 48 3.42 12.43 -10.34
CA ARG A 48 4.24 13.63 -10.38
C ARG A 48 5.68 13.37 -10.84
N GLY A 49 6.05 12.10 -10.95
CA GLY A 49 7.43 11.72 -11.23
C GLY A 49 8.35 11.82 -10.00
N SER A 50 7.78 11.78 -8.80
CA SER A 50 8.56 11.76 -7.57
C SER A 50 9.34 10.45 -7.45
N ARG A 51 10.50 10.50 -6.79
CA ARG A 51 11.29 9.30 -6.49
C ARG A 51 10.58 8.31 -5.56
N PHE A 52 9.52 8.76 -4.90
CA PHE A 52 8.73 7.92 -4.00
C PHE A 52 7.50 7.33 -4.67
N GLU A 53 7.32 7.56 -5.95
CA GLU A 53 6.26 6.95 -6.75
C GLU A 53 6.83 5.76 -7.50
N ILE A 54 6.30 4.57 -7.23
CA ILE A 54 6.76 3.33 -7.83
C ILE A 54 5.76 2.86 -8.86
N ARG A 55 6.12 2.93 -10.14
CA ARG A 55 5.28 2.45 -11.22
C ARG A 55 5.29 0.93 -11.23
N THR A 56 4.12 0.35 -11.24
CA THR A 56 3.94 -1.09 -11.18
C THR A 56 2.90 -1.50 -12.20
N GLN A 57 3.29 -2.31 -13.16
CA GLN A 57 2.34 -2.82 -14.17
C GLN A 57 1.76 -4.14 -13.72
N VAL A 58 0.47 -4.13 -13.46
CA VAL A 58 -0.30 -5.33 -13.13
C VAL A 58 -1.66 -5.22 -13.82
N ARG A 59 -2.25 -6.38 -14.14
CA ARG A 59 -3.48 -6.45 -14.95
C ARG A 59 -4.68 -5.81 -14.27
N PHE A 60 -4.72 -5.79 -12.96
CA PHE A 60 -5.88 -5.32 -12.21
C PHE A 60 -5.78 -3.84 -11.81
N LEU A 61 -4.73 -3.12 -12.25
CA LEU A 61 -4.58 -1.69 -11.97
C LEU A 61 -4.42 -0.92 -13.28
N GLN A 62 -4.96 0.30 -13.28
CA GLN A 62 -4.71 1.25 -14.37
C GLN A 62 -3.28 1.75 -14.28
N PRO A 63 -2.72 2.29 -15.38
CA PRO A 63 -1.40 2.90 -15.35
C PRO A 63 -1.30 3.99 -14.29
N GLY A 64 -0.24 3.94 -13.50
CA GLY A 64 -0.03 4.88 -12.41
C GLY A 64 1.13 4.42 -11.54
N ALA A 65 1.08 4.76 -10.26
CA ALA A 65 2.15 4.43 -9.33
C ALA A 65 1.62 4.26 -7.92
N PHE A 66 2.33 3.47 -7.12
CA PHE A 66 2.14 3.47 -5.67
C PHE A 66 2.91 4.64 -5.08
N ASP A 67 2.22 5.44 -4.27
CA ASP A 67 2.80 6.66 -3.70
C ASP A 67 3.22 6.40 -2.26
N ALA A 68 4.51 6.18 -2.06
CA ALA A 68 5.07 5.86 -0.74
C ALA A 68 4.92 7.04 0.25
N GLN A 69 4.85 8.27 -0.23
CA GLN A 69 4.67 9.42 0.65
C GLN A 69 3.28 9.49 1.25
N SER A 70 2.32 8.78 0.67
CA SER A 70 0.93 8.77 1.16
C SER A 70 0.63 7.56 2.03
N ILE A 71 1.65 6.88 2.53
CA ILE A 71 1.47 5.76 3.45
C ILE A 71 0.48 6.12 4.55
N VAL A 72 -0.46 5.23 4.82
CA VAL A 72 -1.55 5.52 5.76
C VAL A 72 -1.97 4.26 6.49
N THR A 73 -2.39 4.40 7.74
CA THR A 73 -2.95 3.31 8.53
C THR A 73 -4.42 3.60 8.78
N VAL A 74 -5.26 2.62 8.47
CA VAL A 74 -6.71 2.74 8.60
C VAL A 74 -7.29 1.50 9.29
N PRO A 75 -8.49 1.58 9.85
CA PRO A 75 -9.19 0.39 10.33
C PRO A 75 -9.43 -0.63 9.21
N THR A 76 -9.30 -1.91 9.52
CA THR A 76 -9.56 -2.97 8.52
C THR A 76 -10.96 -2.90 7.94
N ALA A 77 -11.91 -2.32 8.66
CA ALA A 77 -13.27 -2.12 8.17
C ALA A 77 -13.35 -1.21 6.92
N ARG A 78 -12.28 -0.48 6.62
CA ARG A 78 -12.23 0.37 5.41
C ARG A 78 -11.89 -0.42 4.14
N LEU A 79 -11.49 -1.67 4.26
CA LEU A 79 -11.21 -2.52 3.10
C LEU A 79 -12.52 -2.88 2.41
N VAL A 80 -12.60 -2.63 1.10
CA VAL A 80 -13.82 -2.85 0.32
C VAL A 80 -13.79 -4.22 -0.35
N ARG A 81 -12.75 -4.49 -1.15
CA ARG A 81 -12.58 -5.80 -1.80
C ARG A 81 -11.14 -6.01 -2.24
N ARG A 82 -10.74 -7.27 -2.27
CA ARG A 82 -9.44 -7.66 -2.77
C ARG A 82 -9.40 -7.52 -4.29
N MET A 83 -8.32 -6.95 -4.82
CA MET A 83 -8.13 -6.78 -6.26
C MET A 83 -7.12 -7.76 -6.83
N GLY A 84 -6.08 -8.06 -6.07
CA GLY A 84 -5.02 -8.94 -6.55
C GLY A 84 -3.85 -8.96 -5.58
N VAL A 85 -2.71 -9.45 -6.06
CA VAL A 85 -1.49 -9.54 -5.27
C VAL A 85 -0.30 -9.15 -6.14
N LEU A 86 0.64 -8.39 -5.57
CA LEU A 86 1.89 -8.05 -6.26
C LEU A 86 2.86 -9.22 -6.22
N ALA A 87 3.68 -9.33 -7.25
CA ALA A 87 4.83 -10.22 -7.20
C ALA A 87 5.81 -9.75 -6.12
N ALA A 88 6.62 -10.67 -5.59
CA ALA A 88 7.53 -10.36 -4.50
C ALA A 88 8.47 -9.20 -4.83
N ILE A 89 8.99 -9.14 -6.06
CA ILE A 89 9.89 -8.06 -6.47
C ILE A 89 9.16 -6.70 -6.54
N GLN A 90 7.90 -6.70 -6.93
CA GLN A 90 7.10 -5.48 -6.98
C GLN A 90 6.82 -4.94 -5.58
N LEU A 91 6.47 -5.83 -4.65
CA LEU A 91 6.29 -5.45 -3.25
C LEU A 91 7.57 -4.88 -2.67
N GLU A 92 8.70 -5.53 -2.93
CA GLU A 92 10.01 -5.09 -2.45
C GLU A 92 10.36 -3.69 -2.95
N ASP A 93 10.07 -3.39 -4.22
CA ASP A 93 10.33 -2.06 -4.78
C ASP A 93 9.54 -0.98 -4.04
N VAL A 94 8.28 -1.24 -3.72
CA VAL A 94 7.46 -0.28 -2.97
C VAL A 94 7.98 -0.15 -1.54
N GLU A 95 8.35 -1.26 -0.91
CA GLU A 95 8.90 -1.24 0.44
C GLU A 95 10.17 -0.37 0.51
N LYS A 96 11.05 -0.49 -0.47
CA LYS A 96 12.27 0.33 -0.53
C LYS A 96 11.94 1.82 -0.57
N ALA A 97 10.93 2.19 -1.35
CA ALA A 97 10.51 3.59 -1.43
C ALA A 97 9.94 4.09 -0.10
N VAL A 98 9.17 3.25 0.59
CA VAL A 98 8.62 3.59 1.90
C VAL A 98 9.74 3.78 2.92
N LEU A 99 10.70 2.87 2.97
CA LEU A 99 11.84 2.98 3.88
C LEU A 99 12.65 4.25 3.59
N ALA A 100 12.86 4.57 2.32
CA ALA A 100 13.55 5.78 1.93
C ALA A 100 12.80 7.03 2.38
N TRP A 101 11.49 7.05 2.20
CA TRP A 101 10.64 8.17 2.64
C TRP A 101 10.70 8.35 4.14
N LEU A 102 10.68 7.26 4.90
CA LEU A 102 10.73 7.31 6.36
C LEU A 102 12.15 7.54 6.91
N GLY A 103 13.15 7.51 6.06
CA GLY A 103 14.54 7.68 6.49
C GLY A 103 15.07 6.50 7.27
N ILE A 104 14.50 5.33 7.08
CA ILE A 104 14.91 4.12 7.80
C ILE A 104 16.02 3.43 7.03
N ASN A 105 17.20 3.37 7.63
CA ASN A 105 18.34 2.67 7.08
C ASN A 105 18.38 1.27 7.69
N ARG A 106 18.32 0.24 6.83
CA ARG A 106 18.30 -1.15 7.26
C ARG A 106 19.70 -1.72 7.48
N GLY A 107 20.71 -0.87 7.51
CA GLY A 107 22.07 -1.32 7.73
C GLY A 107 22.78 -1.84 6.48
N ASP A 108 22.15 -1.72 5.34
CA ASP A 108 22.67 -2.18 4.06
C ASP A 108 23.35 -1.05 3.27
N ALA A 109 23.43 0.07 3.87
CA ALA A 109 23.87 1.28 3.19
C ALA A 109 25.36 1.20 2.86
#